data_e5dab9fe8498003d410d601e78e67e5f
#
_entry.id   e5dab9fe8498003d410d601e78e67e5f
#
_cell.length_a   1.000
_cell.length_b   1.000
_cell.length_c   1.000
_cell.angle_alpha   90.00
_cell.angle_beta   90.00
_cell.angle_gamma   90.00
#
_symmetry.space_group_name_H-M   'P 1'
#
loop_
_entity.id
_entity.type
_entity.pdbx_description
1 polymer ?
#
loop_
_entity_poly.entity_id
_entity_poly.type
_entity_poly.pdbx_seq_one_letter_code
_entity_poly.pdbx_strand_id
1 'polypeptide(L)'
;MSARARRSREAVTRIVHADKFGKALTLARLAIYTGRTHQIRVHLSAIGHPIVGDPLYGGVRRRVPGDLRAVAHLSRPFLHAARLAFAHPADGRRMSFESPLPEDLQRVLDELTEQIHGDRL
;
A
#
# COMPACT_ATOMS: atom_id res chain seq x y z
N MET A 1 -16.35 9.33 -9.01
CA MET A 1 -16.07 9.39 -9.60
C MET A 1 -16.26 9.46 -10.43
N SER A 2 -16.53 9.49 -10.70
CA SER A 2 -16.63 9.42 -11.51
C SER A 2 -16.60 9.41 -12.34
N ALA A 3 -17.07 9.21 -12.17
CA ALA A 3 -16.92 8.93 -13.32
C ALA A 3 -16.74 9.70 -14.30
N ARG A 4 -16.80 10.24 -14.30
CA ARG A 4 -16.53 10.70 -15.19
C ARG A 4 -15.62 10.94 -15.76
N ALA A 5 -15.61 10.91 -15.34
CA ALA A 5 -14.27 10.71 -15.67
C ALA A 5 -14.01 9.97 -16.92
N ARG A 6 -14.93 9.83 -17.72
CA ARG A 6 -14.66 9.06 -18.91
C ARG A 6 -13.80 9.77 -19.91
N ARG A 7 -13.57 11.03 -19.74
CA ARG A 7 -12.59 11.66 -20.55
C ARG A 7 -11.21 11.40 -20.09
N SER A 8 -11.04 11.06 -18.84
CA SER A 8 -9.74 10.74 -18.35
C SER A 8 -9.41 9.31 -18.72
N ARG A 9 -8.15 9.00 -18.74
CA ARG A 9 -7.74 7.65 -18.97
C ARG A 9 -8.13 6.80 -17.80
N GLU A 10 -8.55 5.61 -18.11
CA GLU A 10 -8.92 4.67 -17.11
C GLU A 10 -7.73 4.35 -16.20
N ALA A 11 -7.97 4.31 -14.91
CA ALA A 11 -6.97 3.94 -13.93
C ALA A 11 -7.49 2.73 -13.17
N VAL A 12 -6.77 1.63 -13.25
CA VAL A 12 -7.17 0.37 -12.63
C VAL A 12 -6.16 -0.05 -11.58
N THR A 13 -6.64 -0.28 -10.36
CA THR A 13 -5.86 -0.83 -9.27
C THR A 13 -6.48 -2.16 -8.88
N ARG A 14 -5.70 -3.21 -8.91
CA ARG A 14 -6.17 -4.56 -8.66
C ARG A 14 -5.55 -5.11 -7.38
N ILE A 15 -6.38 -5.60 -6.49
CA ILE A 15 -5.88 -6.24 -5.27
C ILE A 15 -5.57 -7.69 -5.61
N VAL A 16 -4.28 -8.04 -5.52
CA VAL A 16 -3.81 -9.37 -5.87
C VAL A 16 -3.81 -10.28 -4.66
N HIS A 17 -3.52 -9.73 -3.50
CA HIS A 17 -3.44 -10.50 -2.27
C HIS A 17 -3.66 -9.58 -1.08
N ALA A 18 -4.29 -10.08 -0.03
CA ALA A 18 -4.55 -9.30 1.17
C ALA A 18 -4.39 -10.19 2.39
N ASP A 19 -3.56 -9.75 3.34
CA ASP A 19 -3.35 -10.42 4.61
C ASP A 19 -3.85 -9.52 5.73
N LYS A 20 -4.76 -10.03 6.54
CA LYS A 20 -5.32 -9.26 7.64
C LYS A 20 -4.45 -9.37 8.89
N PHE A 21 -4.24 -8.26 9.55
CA PHE A 21 -3.57 -8.18 10.83
C PHE A 21 -4.59 -7.71 11.86
N GLY A 22 -5.19 -8.65 12.59
CA GLY A 22 -6.25 -8.34 13.51
C GLY A 22 -7.49 -7.82 12.81
N LYS A 23 -8.19 -6.88 13.44
CA LYS A 23 -9.42 -6.32 12.89
C LYS A 23 -9.23 -4.98 12.22
N ALA A 24 -8.09 -4.34 12.44
CA ALA A 24 -7.90 -2.95 12.05
C ALA A 24 -7.05 -2.74 10.80
N LEU A 25 -6.15 -3.66 10.49
CA LEU A 25 -5.16 -3.44 9.44
C LEU A 25 -5.11 -4.61 8.47
N THR A 26 -4.77 -4.30 7.23
CA THR A 26 -4.60 -5.30 6.17
C THR A 26 -3.37 -4.92 5.36
N LEU A 27 -2.53 -5.91 5.06
CA LEU A 27 -1.43 -5.74 4.12
C LEU A 27 -1.93 -6.20 2.75
N ALA A 28 -1.91 -5.32 1.77
CA ALA A 28 -2.38 -5.65 0.44
C ALA A 28 -1.26 -5.59 -0.58
N ARG A 29 -1.25 -6.55 -1.49
CA ARG A 29 -0.42 -6.49 -2.69
C ARG A 29 -1.31 -6.05 -3.83
N LEU A 30 -0.84 -5.06 -4.57
CA LEU A 30 -1.62 -4.45 -5.62
C LEU A 30 -0.87 -4.54 -6.94
N ALA A 31 -1.63 -4.67 -8.01
CA ALA A 31 -1.07 -4.60 -9.36
C ALA A 31 -1.69 -3.41 -10.07
N ILE A 32 -0.86 -2.60 -10.69
CA ILE A 32 -1.33 -1.45 -11.47
C ILE A 32 -0.66 -1.47 -12.82
N TYR A 33 -1.38 -1.05 -13.84
CA TYR A 33 -0.87 -0.97 -15.21
C TYR A 33 -0.88 0.46 -15.70
N THR A 34 -1.29 1.37 -14.82
CA THR A 34 -1.29 2.80 -15.04
C THR A 34 -0.68 3.45 -13.81
N GLY A 35 -0.15 4.65 -13.95
CA GLY A 35 0.44 5.37 -12.84
C GLY A 35 -0.12 6.78 -12.74
N ARG A 36 -1.42 6.91 -12.55
CA ARG A 36 -2.05 8.21 -12.39
C ARG A 36 -1.68 8.81 -11.04
N THR A 37 -1.78 10.11 -10.93
CA THR A 37 -1.42 10.82 -9.72
C THR A 37 -2.07 10.20 -8.49
N HIS A 38 -1.25 9.75 -7.56
CA HIS A 38 -1.68 9.14 -6.31
C HIS A 38 -2.72 8.02 -6.50
N GLN A 39 -2.66 7.32 -7.62
CA GLN A 39 -3.69 6.34 -7.99
C GLN A 39 -4.08 5.38 -6.87
N ILE A 40 -3.11 4.69 -6.29
CA ILE A 40 -3.40 3.71 -5.24
C ILE A 40 -3.98 4.40 -4.01
N ARG A 41 -3.41 5.54 -3.63
CA ARG A 41 -3.83 6.30 -2.45
C ARG A 41 -5.29 6.75 -2.60
N VAL A 42 -5.64 7.25 -3.77
CA VAL A 42 -7.00 7.70 -4.08
C VAL A 42 -7.97 6.53 -4.08
N HIS A 43 -7.62 5.45 -4.77
CA HIS A 43 -8.50 4.30 -4.88
C HIS A 43 -8.80 3.65 -3.54
N LEU A 44 -7.78 3.45 -2.71
CA LEU A 44 -7.99 2.83 -1.40
C LEU A 44 -8.76 3.73 -0.45
N SER A 45 -8.51 5.04 -0.50
CA SER A 45 -9.28 5.97 0.30
C SER A 45 -10.75 5.98 -0.11
N ALA A 46 -11.01 5.89 -1.42
CA ALA A 46 -12.38 5.93 -1.94
C ALA A 46 -13.22 4.74 -1.47
N ILE A 47 -12.60 3.59 -1.22
CA ILE A 47 -13.33 2.43 -0.72
C ILE A 47 -13.28 2.32 0.81
N GLY A 48 -12.87 3.39 1.49
CA GLY A 48 -12.85 3.43 2.94
C GLY A 48 -11.65 2.77 3.60
N HIS A 49 -10.59 2.50 2.84
CA HIS A 49 -9.39 1.85 3.35
C HIS A 49 -8.13 2.66 3.02
N PRO A 50 -8.00 3.86 3.59
CA PRO A 50 -6.83 4.70 3.30
C PRO A 50 -5.55 4.02 3.76
N ILE A 51 -4.45 4.34 3.09
CA ILE A 51 -3.15 3.76 3.38
C ILE A 51 -2.63 4.29 4.72
N VAL A 52 -2.16 3.40 5.57
CA VAL A 52 -1.57 3.77 6.85
C VAL A 52 -0.46 4.81 6.63
N GLY A 53 -0.48 5.86 7.43
CA GLY A 53 0.53 6.92 7.35
C GLY A 53 0.27 7.97 6.29
N ASP A 54 -0.81 7.85 5.53
CA ASP A 54 -1.12 8.79 4.46
C ASP A 54 -1.81 10.04 5.03
N PRO A 55 -1.11 11.18 5.09
CA PRO A 55 -1.70 12.38 5.70
C PRO A 55 -2.69 13.08 4.78
N LEU A 56 -2.63 12.81 3.48
CA LEU A 56 -3.48 13.50 2.51
C LEU A 56 -4.84 12.83 2.35
N TYR A 57 -4.88 11.52 2.42
CA TYR A 57 -6.11 10.76 2.15
C TYR A 57 -6.67 10.07 3.39
N GLY A 58 -6.27 10.50 4.58
CA GLY A 58 -6.92 10.07 5.80
C GLY A 58 -6.34 8.85 6.50
N GLY A 59 -5.13 8.43 6.12
CA GLY A 59 -4.51 7.24 6.69
C GLY A 59 -3.76 7.45 8.00
N VAL A 60 -3.77 8.66 8.54
CA VAL A 60 -3.14 8.93 9.82
C VAL A 60 -4.13 8.64 10.92
N ARG A 61 -3.79 7.72 11.79
CA ARG A 61 -4.68 7.30 12.86
C ARG A 61 -4.34 7.99 14.15
N ARG A 62 -5.37 8.47 14.83
CA ARG A 62 -5.20 9.09 16.14
C ARG A 62 -5.11 8.05 17.23
N ARG A 63 -5.73 6.90 17.01
CA ARG A 63 -5.71 5.81 17.96
C ARG A 63 -5.10 4.60 17.34
N VAL A 64 -3.97 4.22 17.88
CA VAL A 64 -3.24 3.02 17.48
C VAL A 64 -2.99 2.26 18.77
N PRO A 65 -3.12 0.94 18.78
CA PRO A 65 -2.77 0.17 19.97
C PRO A 65 -1.40 0.61 20.45
N GLY A 66 -1.24 0.76 21.76
CA GLY A 66 -0.06 1.40 22.34
C GLY A 66 1.25 0.69 22.04
N ASP A 67 1.18 -0.58 21.69
CA ASP A 67 2.35 -1.37 21.35
C ASP A 67 2.69 -1.35 19.86
N LEU A 68 1.91 -0.65 19.03
CA LEU A 68 2.20 -0.49 17.60
C LEU A 68 2.87 0.85 17.33
N ARG A 69 4.04 1.04 17.92
CA ARG A 69 4.76 2.31 17.82
C ARG A 69 5.21 2.65 16.41
N ALA A 70 5.65 1.64 15.66
CA ALA A 70 6.11 1.88 14.31
C ALA A 70 4.99 2.39 13.42
N VAL A 71 3.76 1.89 13.64
CA VAL A 71 2.58 2.39 12.92
C VAL A 71 2.32 3.86 13.30
N ALA A 72 2.35 4.16 14.60
CA ALA A 72 2.08 5.50 15.08
C ALA A 72 3.11 6.52 14.62
N HIS A 73 4.36 6.11 14.45
CA HIS A 73 5.44 7.01 14.07
C HIS A 73 5.73 7.04 12.59
N LEU A 74 4.98 6.31 11.79
CA LEU A 74 5.19 6.31 10.34
C LEU A 74 4.83 7.68 9.79
N SER A 75 5.79 8.33 9.13
CA SER A 75 5.63 9.70 8.65
C SER A 75 5.31 9.79 7.15
N ARG A 76 5.04 8.67 6.53
CA ARG A 76 4.69 8.62 5.10
C ARG A 76 3.74 7.47 4.85
N PRO A 77 3.04 7.46 3.70
CA PRO A 77 2.17 6.33 3.39
C PRO A 77 2.94 5.02 3.37
N PHE A 78 2.34 3.97 3.93
CA PHE A 78 2.89 2.62 3.84
C PHE A 78 2.64 2.10 2.43
N LEU A 79 3.49 2.51 1.51
CA LEU A 79 3.35 2.20 0.10
C LEU A 79 4.73 2.03 -0.53
N HIS A 80 4.92 0.92 -1.21
CA HIS A 80 6.21 0.60 -1.79
C HIS A 80 6.03 -0.12 -3.13
N ALA A 81 6.75 0.33 -4.13
CA ALA A 81 6.78 -0.33 -5.43
C ALA A 81 7.79 -1.47 -5.36
N ALA A 82 7.29 -2.67 -5.05
CA ALA A 82 8.15 -3.83 -4.84
C ALA A 82 8.67 -4.44 -6.14
N ARG A 83 7.96 -4.23 -7.23
CA ARG A 83 8.33 -4.82 -8.51
C ARG A 83 7.92 -3.94 -9.67
N LEU A 84 8.78 -3.82 -10.64
CA LEU A 84 8.50 -3.11 -11.88
C LEU A 84 8.86 -4.02 -13.05
N ALA A 85 7.92 -4.21 -13.98
CA ALA A 85 8.15 -5.00 -15.18
C ALA A 85 7.65 -4.24 -16.39
N PHE A 86 8.42 -4.28 -17.45
CA PHE A 86 8.08 -3.56 -18.67
C PHE A 86 8.84 -4.16 -19.86
N ALA A 87 8.39 -3.80 -21.07
CA ALA A 87 9.10 -4.17 -22.29
C ALA A 87 10.14 -3.09 -22.58
N HIS A 88 11.37 -3.50 -22.84
CA HIS A 88 12.45 -2.57 -23.14
C HIS A 88 12.11 -1.82 -24.42
N PRO A 89 12.20 -0.49 -24.43
CA PRO A 89 11.77 0.29 -25.59
C PRO A 89 12.60 0.06 -26.86
N ALA A 90 13.82 -0.39 -26.73
CA ALA A 90 14.68 -0.60 -27.89
C ALA A 90 14.42 -1.93 -28.61
N ASP A 91 14.16 -3.00 -27.87
CA ASP A 91 14.08 -4.32 -28.48
C ASP A 91 12.89 -5.18 -28.01
N GLY A 92 12.04 -4.62 -27.15
CA GLY A 92 10.87 -5.34 -26.65
C GLY A 92 11.17 -6.41 -25.62
N ARG A 93 12.42 -6.54 -25.20
CA ARG A 93 12.82 -7.54 -24.21
C ARG A 93 12.15 -7.26 -22.87
N ARG A 94 11.66 -8.31 -22.23
CA ARG A 94 11.02 -8.15 -20.93
C ARG A 94 12.04 -7.81 -19.86
N MET A 95 11.78 -6.73 -19.14
CA MET A 95 12.61 -6.28 -18.03
C MET A 95 11.82 -6.38 -16.75
N SER A 96 12.46 -6.83 -15.68
CA SER A 96 11.82 -6.93 -14.38
C SER A 96 12.80 -6.53 -13.30
N PHE A 97 12.37 -5.69 -12.39
CA PHE A 97 13.18 -5.21 -11.26
C PHE A 97 12.40 -5.38 -9.98
N GLU A 98 13.11 -5.77 -8.91
CA GLU A 98 12.51 -5.89 -7.59
C GLU A 98 13.26 -5.02 -6.63
N SER A 99 12.55 -4.52 -5.62
CA SER A 99 13.12 -3.68 -4.59
C SER A 99 12.62 -4.16 -3.24
N PRO A 100 13.51 -4.41 -2.28
CA PRO A 100 13.07 -4.85 -0.96
C PRO A 100 12.36 -3.72 -0.23
N LEU A 101 11.52 -4.10 0.71
CA LEU A 101 10.78 -3.13 1.51
C LEU A 101 11.76 -2.24 2.30
N PRO A 102 11.57 -0.92 2.28
CA PRO A 102 12.42 -0.03 3.08
C PRO A 102 12.34 -0.36 4.56
N GLU A 103 13.39 -0.02 5.27
CA GLU A 103 13.54 -0.36 6.68
C GLU A 103 12.40 0.14 7.55
N ASP A 104 11.93 1.37 7.35
CA ASP A 104 10.84 1.91 8.15
C ASP A 104 9.54 1.15 7.94
N LEU A 105 9.26 0.71 6.71
CA LEU A 105 8.07 -0.07 6.43
C LEU A 105 8.24 -1.51 6.93
N GLN A 106 9.43 -2.07 6.82
CA GLN A 106 9.70 -3.41 7.33
C GLN A 106 9.52 -3.46 8.85
N ARG A 107 9.90 -2.40 9.54
CA ARG A 107 9.73 -2.30 10.99
C ARG A 107 8.26 -2.34 11.38
N VAL A 108 7.39 -1.71 10.57
CA VAL A 108 5.96 -1.77 10.80
C VAL A 108 5.45 -3.21 10.67
N LEU A 109 5.88 -3.92 9.61
CA LEU A 109 5.46 -5.30 9.41
C LEU A 109 5.96 -6.22 10.50
N ASP A 110 7.20 -6.03 10.94
CA ASP A 110 7.76 -6.84 12.01
C ASP A 110 6.98 -6.67 13.30
N GLU A 111 6.62 -5.43 13.62
CA GLU A 111 5.84 -5.14 14.80
C GLU A 111 4.45 -5.76 14.74
N LEU A 112 3.79 -5.67 13.58
CA LEU A 112 2.47 -6.27 13.41
C LEU A 112 2.54 -7.79 13.51
N THR A 113 3.57 -8.40 12.95
CA THR A 113 3.75 -9.84 12.99
C THR A 113 3.98 -10.32 14.42
N GLU A 114 4.79 -9.62 15.18
CA GLU A 114 5.04 -9.93 16.58
C GLU A 114 3.77 -9.83 17.41
N GLN A 115 2.98 -8.79 17.17
CA GLN A 115 1.76 -8.56 17.91
C GLN A 115 0.76 -9.69 17.68
N ILE A 116 0.62 -10.14 16.44
CA ILE A 116 -0.28 -11.25 16.13
C ILE A 116 0.19 -12.54 16.74
N HIS A 117 1.48 -12.83 16.68
CA HIS A 117 2.03 -14.04 17.30
C HIS A 117 1.89 -14.00 18.81
N GLY A 118 2.10 -12.83 19.41
CA GLY A 118 1.92 -12.66 20.84
C GLY A 118 0.48 -12.92 21.27
N ASP A 119 -0.47 -12.46 20.50
CA ASP A 119 -1.88 -12.65 20.81
C ASP A 119 -2.32 -14.12 20.74
N ARG A 120 -1.60 -14.93 20.02
CA ARG A 120 -1.91 -16.36 19.91
C ARG A 120 -1.35 -17.19 21.04
N LEU A 121 -0.41 -16.63 21.72
CA LEU A 121 0.19 -17.32 22.85
C LEU A 121 -0.64 -17.11 24.10
#